data_ed3f1e958800ead15cabc53f758dd6fd
#
_entry.id   ed3f1e958800ead15cabc53f758dd6fd
#
_cell.length_a   1.000
_cell.length_b   1.000
_cell.length_c   1.000
_cell.angle_alpha   90.00
_cell.angle_beta   90.00
_cell.angle_gamma   90.00
#
_symmetry.space_group_name_H-M   'P 1'
#
loop_
_entity.id
_entity.type
_entity.pdbx_description
1 polymer ?
#
loop_
_entity_poly.entity_id
_entity_poly.type
_entity_poly.pdbx_seq_one_letter_code
_entity_poly.pdbx_strand_id
1 'polypeptide(L)'
;MKLDNVVSVRKHKVIYRDGDKCIKVFDNGYSKADVLNEALNSARIEETGLNIPKLLGVEMVDGKWAIVSEYIEGVTLSQLMKENPNKKDEYLELLVDVQLNINAQKCPLLTKLKDKMNRKISSTDFDATTRYELHTRLEGMKKHNKVCHGDLIPSNIIITPEGTPYIIDWAHVTQGNASADVA
;
A
#
# COMPACT_ATOMS: atom_id res chain seq x y z
N MET A 1 -8.81 18.14 15.18
CA MET A 1 -8.60 17.63 13.81
C MET A 1 -9.62 18.32 12.91
N LYS A 2 -9.17 19.03 11.88
CA LYS A 2 -10.06 19.73 10.94
C LYS A 2 -10.16 18.92 9.64
N LEU A 3 -11.40 18.71 9.17
CA LEU A 3 -11.67 17.97 7.92
C LEU A 3 -12.11 18.93 6.79
N ASP A 4 -11.55 20.15 6.77
CA ASP A 4 -11.97 21.20 5.83
C ASP A 4 -11.23 21.12 4.48
N ASN A 5 -10.05 20.50 4.45
CA ASN A 5 -9.21 20.43 3.26
C ASN A 5 -9.18 19.00 2.70
N VAL A 6 -10.03 18.74 1.69
CA VAL A 6 -10.09 17.45 1.00
C VAL A 6 -8.96 17.35 -0.01
N VAL A 7 -8.08 16.37 0.13
CA VAL A 7 -6.98 16.06 -0.80
C VAL A 7 -7.44 15.11 -1.90
N SER A 8 -8.22 14.07 -1.54
CA SER A 8 -8.67 13.07 -2.49
C SER A 8 -9.92 12.33 -1.99
N VAL A 9 -10.80 11.98 -2.91
CA VAL A 9 -11.98 11.15 -2.65
C VAL A 9 -11.82 9.84 -3.40
N ARG A 10 -11.96 8.72 -2.71
CA ARG A 10 -11.95 7.36 -3.26
C ARG A 10 -13.26 6.66 -2.92
N LYS A 11 -13.51 5.50 -3.51
CA LYS A 11 -14.79 4.77 -3.36
C LYS A 11 -15.23 4.56 -1.90
N HIS A 12 -14.28 4.30 -1.00
CA HIS A 12 -14.55 3.94 0.40
C HIS A 12 -13.71 4.74 1.40
N LYS A 13 -13.00 5.76 0.96
CA LYS A 13 -12.13 6.56 1.82
C LYS A 13 -12.00 7.98 1.31
N VAL A 14 -11.92 8.94 2.23
CA VAL A 14 -11.63 10.34 1.93
C VAL A 14 -10.35 10.72 2.63
N ILE A 15 -9.47 11.39 1.90
CA ILE A 15 -8.19 11.86 2.40
C ILE A 15 -8.30 13.37 2.65
N TYR A 16 -7.96 13.78 3.86
CA TYR A 16 -7.93 15.18 4.27
C TYR A 16 -6.50 15.58 4.66
N ARG A 17 -6.22 16.89 4.55
CA ARG A 17 -5.03 17.51 5.12
C ARG A 17 -5.41 18.40 6.29
N ASP A 18 -4.76 18.26 7.43
CA ASP A 18 -4.86 19.14 8.59
C ASP A 18 -3.44 19.55 9.03
N GLY A 19 -2.96 20.68 8.50
CA GLY A 19 -1.59 21.15 8.70
C GLY A 19 -0.56 20.18 8.09
N ASP A 20 0.24 19.58 8.95
CA ASP A 20 1.27 18.58 8.62
C ASP A 20 0.76 17.13 8.68
N LYS A 21 -0.56 16.94 8.82
CA LYS A 21 -1.18 15.62 8.95
C LYS A 21 -2.02 15.27 7.73
N CYS A 22 -1.91 14.02 7.32
CA CYS A 22 -2.80 13.34 6.39
C CYS A 22 -3.79 12.48 7.17
N ILE A 23 -5.08 12.68 6.94
CA ILE A 23 -6.15 11.98 7.65
C ILE A 23 -6.94 11.16 6.63
N LYS A 24 -6.77 9.85 6.66
CA LYS A 24 -7.49 8.89 5.81
C LYS A 24 -8.72 8.40 6.55
N VAL A 25 -9.89 8.94 6.26
CA VAL A 25 -11.18 8.56 6.87
C VAL A 25 -11.84 7.47 6.03
N PHE A 26 -12.20 6.36 6.65
CA PHE A 26 -12.85 5.22 6.02
C PHE A 26 -14.37 5.29 6.17
N ASP A 27 -15.12 4.84 5.16
CA ASP A 27 -16.56 4.70 5.28
C ASP A 27 -16.95 3.41 6.06
N ASN A 28 -18.25 3.21 6.24
CA ASN A 28 -18.78 2.06 6.98
C ASN A 28 -18.58 0.70 6.27
N GLY A 29 -18.06 0.69 5.04
CA GLY A 29 -17.68 -0.52 4.31
C GLY A 29 -16.37 -1.15 4.77
N TYR A 30 -15.57 -0.41 5.57
CA TYR A 30 -14.33 -0.92 6.16
C TYR A 30 -14.55 -1.35 7.61
N SER A 31 -14.14 -2.57 7.93
CA SER A 31 -14.15 -3.05 9.30
C SER A 31 -13.05 -2.37 10.13
N LYS A 32 -13.24 -2.28 11.44
CA LYS A 32 -12.18 -1.87 12.37
C LYS A 32 -10.90 -2.67 12.19
N ALA A 33 -11.04 -3.98 11.93
CA ALA A 33 -9.89 -4.88 11.75
C ALA A 33 -9.08 -4.52 10.50
N ASP A 34 -9.74 -4.15 9.38
CA ASP A 34 -9.06 -3.75 8.15
C ASP A 34 -8.27 -2.45 8.34
N VAL A 35 -8.86 -1.45 9.01
CA VAL A 35 -8.20 -0.18 9.31
C VAL A 35 -6.99 -0.38 10.20
N LEU A 36 -7.14 -1.16 11.28
CA LEU A 36 -6.03 -1.48 12.19
C LEU A 36 -4.94 -2.31 11.50
N ASN A 37 -5.30 -3.22 10.59
CA ASN A 37 -4.33 -3.98 9.80
C ASN A 37 -3.55 -3.09 8.83
N GLU A 38 -4.19 -2.12 8.17
CA GLU A 38 -3.50 -1.15 7.31
C GLU A 38 -2.52 -0.30 8.13
N ALA A 39 -2.95 0.22 9.30
CA ALA A 39 -2.08 0.99 10.18
C ALA A 39 -0.90 0.15 10.70
N LEU A 40 -1.15 -1.10 11.12
CA LEU A 40 -0.11 -2.02 11.57
C LEU A 40 0.90 -2.33 10.46
N ASN A 41 0.45 -2.49 9.22
CA ASN A 41 1.33 -2.68 8.07
C ASN A 41 2.22 -1.46 7.83
N SER A 42 1.66 -0.24 7.90
CA SER A 42 2.45 1.00 7.80
C SER A 42 3.51 1.08 8.88
N ALA A 43 3.14 0.85 10.15
CA ALA A 43 4.09 0.85 11.26
C ALA A 43 5.24 -0.18 11.09
N ARG A 44 4.95 -1.37 10.53
CA ARG A 44 5.97 -2.38 10.24
C ARG A 44 6.93 -1.96 9.14
N ILE A 45 6.42 -1.27 8.13
CA ILE A 45 7.25 -0.81 7.00
C ILE A 45 8.11 0.40 7.41
N GLU A 46 7.68 1.24 8.33
CA GLU A 46 8.51 2.33 8.87
C GLU A 46 9.88 1.83 9.36
N GLU A 47 9.93 0.63 9.95
CA GLU A 47 11.18 0.03 10.46
C GLU A 47 12.13 -0.43 9.35
N THR A 48 11.70 -0.45 8.09
CA THR A 48 12.57 -0.85 6.96
C THR A 48 13.49 0.26 6.47
N GLY A 49 13.23 1.51 6.86
CA GLY A 49 13.96 2.68 6.37
C GLY A 49 13.55 3.17 4.99
N LEU A 50 12.47 2.64 4.41
CA LEU A 50 11.84 3.20 3.21
C LEU A 50 11.24 4.58 3.50
N ASN A 51 11.25 5.47 2.51
CA ASN A 51 10.56 6.76 2.62
C ASN A 51 9.06 6.53 2.56
N ILE A 52 8.41 6.57 3.70
CA ILE A 52 6.96 6.48 3.85
C ILE A 52 6.47 7.53 4.84
N PRO A 53 5.21 7.99 4.75
CA PRO A 53 4.64 8.85 5.78
C PRO A 53 4.62 8.14 7.13
N LYS A 54 5.14 8.76 8.19
CA LYS A 54 5.08 8.17 9.53
C LYS A 54 3.63 8.04 10.00
N LEU A 55 3.31 6.90 10.58
CA LEU A 55 2.02 6.68 11.22
C LEU A 55 1.97 7.46 12.55
N LEU A 56 0.98 8.33 12.70
CA LEU A 56 0.78 9.12 13.92
C LEU A 56 -0.28 8.50 14.83
N GLY A 57 -1.25 7.75 14.27
CA GLY A 57 -2.26 7.08 15.05
C GLY A 57 -3.45 6.57 14.26
N VAL A 58 -4.37 5.93 14.97
CA VAL A 58 -5.69 5.53 14.49
C VAL A 58 -6.73 6.14 15.41
N GLU A 59 -7.69 6.84 14.86
CA GLU A 59 -8.67 7.61 15.63
C GLU A 59 -10.10 7.39 15.11
N MET A 60 -11.08 7.86 15.88
CA MET A 60 -12.47 7.95 15.47
C MET A 60 -12.79 9.42 15.14
N VAL A 61 -13.27 9.69 13.92
CA VAL A 61 -13.67 11.01 13.45
C VAL A 61 -15.10 10.92 12.92
N ASP A 62 -16.03 11.66 13.52
CA ASP A 62 -17.45 11.64 13.17
C ASP A 62 -18.06 10.22 13.07
N GLY A 63 -17.69 9.34 14.01
CA GLY A 63 -18.15 7.96 14.08
C GLY A 63 -17.51 7.01 13.05
N LYS A 64 -16.51 7.46 12.31
CA LYS A 64 -15.76 6.68 11.32
C LYS A 64 -14.33 6.46 11.76
N TRP A 65 -13.75 5.33 11.39
CA TRP A 65 -12.32 5.07 11.61
C TRP A 65 -11.45 5.92 10.69
N ALA A 66 -10.36 6.44 11.23
CA ALA A 66 -9.38 7.21 10.47
C ALA A 66 -7.95 6.78 10.83
N ILE A 67 -7.08 6.71 9.82
CA ILE A 67 -5.62 6.61 9.99
C ILE A 67 -5.05 8.01 9.83
N VAL A 68 -4.22 8.41 10.79
CA VAL A 68 -3.50 9.69 10.79
C VAL A 68 -2.03 9.41 10.55
N SER A 69 -1.46 10.06 9.55
CA SER A 69 -0.03 9.99 9.22
C SER A 69 0.54 11.38 8.93
N GLU A 70 1.85 11.48 8.75
CA GLU A 70 2.49 12.68 8.20
C GLU A 70 1.89 13.02 6.83
N TYR A 71 1.72 14.31 6.57
CA TYR A 71 1.40 14.78 5.22
C TYR A 71 2.70 15.02 4.45
N ILE A 72 2.85 14.35 3.33
CA ILE A 72 3.99 14.54 2.44
C ILE A 72 3.63 15.58 1.39
N GLU A 73 4.34 16.73 1.41
CA GLU A 73 4.22 17.74 0.37
C GLU A 73 4.81 17.20 -0.94
N GLY A 74 4.07 17.30 -2.03
CA GLY A 74 4.52 16.82 -3.33
C GLY A 74 3.38 16.49 -4.27
N VAL A 75 3.73 15.88 -5.40
CA VAL A 75 2.77 15.45 -6.43
C VAL A 75 2.95 13.95 -6.70
N THR A 76 1.87 13.29 -7.12
CA THR A 76 1.99 11.86 -7.44
C THR A 76 2.77 11.66 -8.73
N LEU A 77 3.51 10.54 -8.80
CA LEU A 77 4.21 10.14 -10.02
C LEU A 77 3.23 10.04 -11.22
N SER A 78 2.00 9.57 -10.96
CA SER A 78 0.93 9.53 -11.98
C SER A 78 0.60 10.91 -12.54
N GLN A 79 0.61 11.94 -11.70
CA GLN A 79 0.37 13.32 -12.13
C GLN A 79 1.55 13.84 -12.96
N LEU A 80 2.80 13.61 -12.51
CA LEU A 80 3.99 13.98 -13.27
C LEU A 80 4.04 13.34 -14.64
N MET A 81 3.67 12.04 -14.75
CA MET A 81 3.60 11.32 -16.02
C MET A 81 2.57 11.95 -16.99
N LYS A 82 1.45 12.46 -16.47
CA LYS A 82 0.42 13.13 -17.29
C LYS A 82 0.87 14.53 -17.74
N GLU A 83 1.50 15.27 -16.85
CA GLU A 83 1.95 16.64 -17.12
C GLU A 83 3.19 16.68 -18.01
N ASN A 84 4.01 15.64 -17.98
CA ASN A 84 5.26 15.56 -18.73
C ASN A 84 5.37 14.24 -19.54
N PRO A 85 4.55 14.04 -20.58
CA PRO A 85 4.50 12.79 -21.33
C PRO A 85 5.81 12.47 -22.08
N ASN A 86 6.63 13.48 -22.35
CA ASN A 86 7.97 13.34 -22.95
C ASN A 86 9.02 12.75 -21.99
N LYS A 87 8.75 12.70 -20.70
CA LYS A 87 9.60 12.09 -19.65
C LYS A 87 9.10 10.74 -19.20
N LYS A 88 8.26 10.07 -19.98
CA LYS A 88 7.62 8.81 -19.60
C LYS A 88 8.64 7.74 -19.23
N ASP A 89 9.71 7.60 -19.98
CA ASP A 89 10.73 6.56 -19.75
C ASP A 89 11.50 6.83 -18.46
N GLU A 90 11.85 8.10 -18.16
CA GLU A 90 12.44 8.52 -16.89
C GLU A 90 11.56 8.15 -15.68
N TYR A 91 10.25 8.37 -15.79
CA TYR A 91 9.29 8.04 -14.72
C TYR A 91 9.03 6.53 -14.59
N LEU A 92 9.14 5.77 -15.69
CA LEU A 92 9.07 4.31 -15.63
C LEU A 92 10.33 3.72 -14.97
N GLU A 93 11.51 4.25 -15.25
CA GLU A 93 12.74 3.88 -14.56
C GLU A 93 12.64 4.15 -13.07
N LEU A 94 12.15 5.35 -12.67
CA LEU A 94 11.91 5.67 -11.26
C LEU A 94 10.94 4.70 -10.58
N LEU A 95 9.84 4.32 -11.27
CA LEU A 95 8.89 3.34 -10.75
C LEU A 95 9.56 1.98 -10.49
N VAL A 96 10.39 1.53 -11.44
CA VAL A 96 11.15 0.28 -11.31
C VAL A 96 12.16 0.36 -10.17
N ASP A 97 12.87 1.48 -10.02
CA ASP A 97 13.84 1.68 -8.95
C ASP A 97 13.15 1.66 -7.57
N VAL A 98 12.00 2.31 -7.44
CA VAL A 98 11.18 2.26 -6.23
C VAL A 98 10.75 0.82 -5.93
N GLN A 99 10.30 0.07 -6.94
CA GLN A 99 9.91 -1.34 -6.77
C GLN A 99 11.09 -2.21 -6.32
N LEU A 100 12.26 -2.05 -6.94
CA LEU A 100 13.46 -2.79 -6.58
C LEU A 100 13.90 -2.47 -5.14
N ASN A 101 13.81 -1.21 -4.74
CA ASN A 101 14.12 -0.78 -3.37
C ASN A 101 13.16 -1.41 -2.34
N ILE A 102 11.85 -1.43 -2.62
CA ILE A 102 10.85 -2.13 -1.79
C ILE A 102 11.19 -3.62 -1.68
N ASN A 103 11.42 -4.27 -2.81
CA ASN A 103 11.70 -5.70 -2.85
C ASN A 103 13.08 -6.08 -2.26
N ALA A 104 13.99 -5.14 -2.08
CA ALA A 104 15.24 -5.35 -1.37
C ALA A 104 15.04 -5.48 0.15
N GLN A 105 13.94 -4.96 0.68
CA GLN A 105 13.66 -4.95 2.11
C GLN A 105 13.23 -6.32 2.63
N LYS A 106 13.38 -6.49 3.95
CA LYS A 106 12.89 -7.64 4.71
C LYS A 106 12.07 -7.13 5.89
N CYS A 107 10.86 -7.65 6.03
CA CYS A 107 9.99 -7.34 7.16
C CYS A 107 9.28 -8.64 7.62
N PRO A 108 9.91 -9.43 8.53
CA PRO A 108 9.44 -10.77 8.91
C PRO A 108 8.05 -10.78 9.58
N LEU A 109 7.62 -9.66 10.12
CA LEU A 109 6.31 -9.53 10.78
C LEU A 109 5.14 -9.35 9.81
N LEU A 110 5.41 -9.11 8.52
CA LEU A 110 4.35 -9.01 7.51
C LEU A 110 3.67 -10.37 7.28
N THR A 111 2.41 -10.32 6.91
CA THR A 111 1.67 -11.50 6.45
C THR A 111 2.39 -12.14 5.26
N LYS A 112 2.56 -13.45 5.28
CA LYS A 112 3.12 -14.16 4.14
C LYS A 112 2.16 -14.14 2.96
N LEU A 113 2.68 -13.85 1.77
CA LEU A 113 1.88 -13.81 0.54
C LEU A 113 1.17 -15.15 0.29
N LYS A 114 1.83 -16.29 0.50
CA LYS A 114 1.21 -17.62 0.38
C LYS A 114 0.02 -17.79 1.33
N ASP A 115 0.11 -17.34 2.57
CA ASP A 115 -0.98 -17.44 3.54
C ASP A 115 -2.17 -16.56 3.12
N LYS A 116 -1.89 -15.35 2.59
CA LYS A 116 -2.91 -14.45 2.01
C LYS A 116 -3.59 -15.11 0.82
N MET A 117 -2.83 -15.72 -0.10
CA MET A 117 -3.38 -16.40 -1.28
C MET A 117 -4.16 -17.65 -0.90
N ASN A 118 -3.68 -18.46 0.05
CA ASN A 118 -4.40 -19.63 0.56
C ASN A 118 -5.78 -19.23 1.12
N ARG A 119 -5.85 -18.18 1.92
CA ARG A 119 -7.14 -17.67 2.42
C ARG A 119 -8.07 -17.22 1.28
N LYS A 120 -7.53 -16.52 0.27
CA LYS A 120 -8.31 -16.11 -0.90
C LYS A 120 -8.85 -17.31 -1.67
N ILE A 121 -8.03 -18.34 -1.96
CA ILE A 121 -8.46 -19.56 -2.64
C ILE A 121 -9.57 -20.23 -1.85
N SER A 122 -9.41 -20.38 -0.53
CA SER A 122 -10.40 -21.01 0.34
C SER A 122 -11.74 -20.27 0.38
N SER A 123 -11.75 -18.95 0.14
CA SER A 123 -12.95 -18.12 0.16
C SER A 123 -13.66 -17.99 -1.21
N THR A 124 -13.17 -18.66 -2.26
CA THR A 124 -13.81 -18.65 -3.58
C THR A 124 -14.97 -19.65 -3.65
N ASP A 125 -15.90 -19.39 -4.55
CA ASP A 125 -17.03 -20.31 -4.88
C ASP A 125 -16.62 -21.42 -5.86
N PHE A 126 -15.32 -21.61 -6.11
CA PHE A 126 -14.84 -22.72 -6.93
C PHE A 126 -15.17 -24.09 -6.29
N ASP A 127 -15.32 -25.11 -7.11
CA ASP A 127 -15.49 -26.49 -6.63
C ASP A 127 -14.26 -26.97 -5.83
N ALA A 128 -14.43 -28.06 -5.09
CA ALA A 128 -13.39 -28.58 -4.20
C ALA A 128 -12.12 -29.02 -4.95
N THR A 129 -12.28 -29.58 -6.16
CA THR A 129 -11.16 -30.03 -6.99
C THR A 129 -10.31 -28.85 -7.45
N THR A 130 -10.96 -27.81 -7.98
CA THR A 130 -10.27 -26.59 -8.40
C THR A 130 -9.54 -25.91 -7.23
N ARG A 131 -10.18 -25.77 -6.06
CA ARG A 131 -9.49 -25.23 -4.87
C ARG A 131 -8.29 -26.07 -4.46
N TYR A 132 -8.42 -27.39 -4.46
CA TYR A 132 -7.31 -28.30 -4.13
C TYR A 132 -6.14 -28.13 -5.11
N GLU A 133 -6.39 -28.08 -6.40
CA GLU A 133 -5.35 -27.84 -7.41
C GLU A 133 -4.64 -26.50 -7.20
N LEU A 134 -5.40 -25.42 -6.95
CA LEU A 134 -4.82 -24.10 -6.71
C LEU A 134 -3.95 -24.08 -5.44
N HIS A 135 -4.40 -24.70 -4.35
CA HIS A 135 -3.61 -24.84 -3.13
C HIS A 135 -2.33 -25.63 -3.38
N THR A 136 -2.41 -26.74 -4.13
CA THR A 136 -1.25 -27.60 -4.47
C THR A 136 -0.23 -26.82 -5.31
N ARG A 137 -0.67 -26.09 -6.33
CA ARG A 137 0.20 -25.23 -7.15
C ARG A 137 0.88 -24.15 -6.32
N LEU A 138 0.11 -23.47 -5.46
CA LEU A 138 0.62 -22.42 -4.58
C LEU A 138 1.67 -22.97 -3.60
N GLU A 139 1.43 -24.16 -3.02
CA GLU A 139 2.39 -24.79 -2.11
C GLU A 139 3.68 -25.19 -2.82
N GLY A 140 3.61 -25.64 -4.07
CA GLY A 140 4.78 -25.95 -4.90
C GLY A 140 5.67 -24.76 -5.28
N MET A 141 5.17 -23.52 -5.14
CA MET A 141 5.98 -22.33 -5.42
C MET A 141 7.08 -22.15 -4.37
N LYS A 142 8.25 -21.65 -4.80
CA LYS A 142 9.37 -21.36 -3.88
C LYS A 142 8.96 -20.32 -2.82
N LYS A 143 9.46 -20.50 -1.61
CA LYS A 143 9.27 -19.55 -0.50
C LYS A 143 10.25 -18.39 -0.65
N HIS A 144 9.75 -17.19 -0.57
CA HIS A 144 10.51 -15.95 -0.59
C HIS A 144 10.04 -15.04 0.58
N ASN A 145 10.89 -14.10 0.99
CA ASN A 145 10.65 -13.20 2.12
C ASN A 145 10.92 -11.73 1.78
N LYS A 146 10.76 -11.38 0.51
CA LYS A 146 10.86 -9.99 0.04
C LYS A 146 9.62 -9.22 0.45
N VAL A 147 9.76 -7.92 0.73
CA VAL A 147 8.59 -7.04 0.88
C VAL A 147 7.95 -6.88 -0.50
N CYS A 148 6.63 -7.11 -0.56
CA CYS A 148 5.80 -6.91 -1.74
C CYS A 148 4.70 -5.90 -1.36
N HIS A 149 4.63 -4.77 -2.07
CA HIS A 149 3.64 -3.73 -1.80
C HIS A 149 2.20 -4.22 -2.06
N GLY A 150 2.01 -4.91 -3.16
CA GLY A 150 0.74 -5.51 -3.56
C GLY A 150 -0.25 -4.55 -4.23
N ASP A 151 0.14 -3.28 -4.41
CA ASP A 151 -0.60 -2.24 -5.15
C ASP A 151 0.34 -1.08 -5.55
N LEU A 152 1.55 -1.41 -6.06
CA LEU A 152 2.52 -0.40 -6.46
C LEU A 152 2.19 0.19 -7.84
N ILE A 153 1.50 1.31 -7.81
CA ILE A 153 1.12 2.07 -9.01
C ILE A 153 1.61 3.52 -8.89
N PRO A 154 1.80 4.26 -9.99
CA PRO A 154 2.31 5.63 -9.96
C PRO A 154 1.52 6.60 -9.08
N SER A 155 0.23 6.36 -8.83
CA SER A 155 -0.58 7.18 -7.92
C SER A 155 -0.29 6.93 -6.44
N ASN A 156 0.43 5.86 -6.10
CA ASN A 156 0.85 5.51 -4.75
C ASN A 156 2.31 5.90 -4.45
N ILE A 157 2.91 6.73 -5.32
CA ILE A 157 4.24 7.31 -5.13
C ILE A 157 4.11 8.83 -5.19
N ILE A 158 4.48 9.52 -4.12
CA ILE A 158 4.54 10.99 -4.04
C ILE A 158 5.98 11.41 -4.25
N ILE A 159 6.21 12.34 -5.17
CA ILE A 159 7.50 12.96 -5.42
C ILE A 159 7.52 14.32 -4.74
N THR A 160 8.43 14.52 -3.78
CA THR A 160 8.59 15.80 -3.10
C THR A 160 9.22 16.85 -4.02
N PRO A 161 9.18 18.15 -3.66
CA PRO A 161 9.86 19.18 -4.44
C PRO A 161 11.37 18.93 -4.64
N GLU A 162 12.01 18.22 -3.71
CA GLU A 162 13.44 17.83 -3.78
C GLU A 162 13.66 16.58 -4.66
N GLY A 163 12.59 15.99 -5.22
CA GLY A 163 12.68 14.79 -6.06
C GLY A 163 12.70 13.46 -5.29
N THR A 164 12.46 13.47 -3.98
CA THR A 164 12.47 12.26 -3.16
C THR A 164 11.15 11.51 -3.29
N PRO A 165 11.14 10.20 -3.65
CA PRO A 165 9.94 9.40 -3.70
C PRO A 165 9.51 8.95 -2.29
N TYR A 166 8.23 9.14 -1.97
CA TYR A 166 7.55 8.60 -0.80
C TYR A 166 6.47 7.61 -1.24
N ILE A 167 6.43 6.44 -0.61
CA ILE A 167 5.50 5.35 -0.98
C ILE A 167 4.36 5.33 0.01
N ILE A 168 3.12 5.29 -0.50
CA ILE A 168 1.88 5.34 0.29
C ILE A 168 0.98 4.14 0.01
N ASP A 169 -0.04 3.94 0.86
CA ASP A 169 -1.11 2.94 0.73
C ASP A 169 -0.64 1.47 0.90
N TRP A 170 -0.09 1.16 2.07
CA TRP A 170 0.45 -0.14 2.46
C TRP A 170 -0.60 -1.18 2.91
N ALA A 171 -1.88 -0.98 2.58
CA ALA A 171 -2.98 -1.88 2.96
C ALA A 171 -2.76 -3.33 2.51
N HIS A 172 -2.09 -3.55 1.38
CA HIS A 172 -1.95 -4.85 0.74
C HIS A 172 -0.58 -5.49 0.89
N VAL A 173 0.34 -4.86 1.62
CA VAL A 173 1.72 -5.32 1.78
C VAL A 173 1.79 -6.75 2.34
N THR A 174 2.75 -7.51 1.85
CA THR A 174 3.05 -8.87 2.28
C THR A 174 4.54 -9.14 2.21
N GLN A 175 4.98 -10.29 2.74
CA GLN A 175 6.30 -10.84 2.44
C GLN A 175 6.16 -12.05 1.51
N GLY A 176 6.90 -12.06 0.41
CA GLY A 176 6.78 -13.13 -0.59
C GLY A 176 7.76 -13.01 -1.73
N ASN A 177 7.34 -13.48 -2.89
CA ASN A 177 8.11 -13.38 -4.12
C ASN A 177 7.91 -11.98 -4.73
N ALA A 178 8.99 -11.29 -5.03
CA ALA A 178 9.00 -9.97 -5.68
C ALA A 178 8.20 -9.96 -7.01
N SER A 179 8.18 -11.06 -7.76
CA SER A 179 7.40 -11.16 -9.00
C SER A 179 5.89 -10.94 -8.80
N ALA A 180 5.40 -11.00 -7.57
CA ALA A 180 3.98 -10.72 -7.27
C ALA A 180 3.63 -9.22 -7.29
N ASP A 181 4.64 -8.34 -7.30
CA ASP A 181 4.45 -6.89 -7.45
C ASP A 181 4.52 -6.41 -8.91
N VAL A 182 4.88 -7.32 -9.83
CA VAL A 182 5.05 -7.06 -11.27
C VAL A 182 3.79 -7.52 -12.02
N ALA A 183 2.64 -7.05 -11.63
CA ALA A 183 1.40 -7.46 -12.29
C ALA A 183 0.73 -6.29 -13.03
#